data_a46f2db3aaf6ae0c5bd22da1f9b36ded
#
_entry.id   a46f2db3aaf6ae0c5bd22da1f9b36ded
#
_cell.length_a   1.000
_cell.length_b   1.000
_cell.length_c   1.000
_cell.angle_alpha   90.00
_cell.angle_beta   90.00
_cell.angle_gamma   90.00
#
_symmetry.space_group_name_H-M   'P 1'
#
loop_
_entity.id
_entity.type
_entity.pdbx_description
1 polymer ?
#
loop_
_entity_poly.entity_id
_entity_poly.type
_entity_poly.pdbx_seq_one_letter_code
_entity_poly.pdbx_strand_id
1 'polypeptide(L)'
;MTQIVERDEAVRLLLEGAVVAVPTDTVYGVAASLGHGDAVASLFLLKERPSTVALPVLVHALSPIQEIDVTWSERAQRLSEEFWPGPLTIVVPASHELAVMLGGSGNSVGVRVPDDELLLSVLRECGPLAVSSANTHGAEPCHSADEVLRALAGEYLAGVLDGGERRGEVSTVVEVAETSWRVLREGAISAARIAAVLG
;
A
#
# COMPACT_ATOMS: atom_id res chain seq x y z
N MET A 1 18.89 -11.23 -10.85
CA MET A 1 17.83 -11.06 -11.88
C MET A 1 16.49 -11.22 -11.18
N THR A 2 15.56 -10.30 -11.41
CA THR A 2 14.18 -10.37 -10.89
C THR A 2 13.48 -11.62 -11.43
N GLN A 3 12.83 -12.39 -10.58
CA GLN A 3 12.13 -13.62 -10.93
C GLN A 3 10.85 -13.77 -10.10
N ILE A 4 9.99 -14.70 -10.51
CA ILE A 4 8.85 -15.12 -9.68
C ILE A 4 9.41 -15.88 -8.47
N VAL A 5 8.88 -15.56 -7.30
CA VAL A 5 9.26 -16.16 -6.01
C VAL A 5 8.04 -16.72 -5.29
N GLU A 6 8.28 -17.77 -4.50
CA GLU A 6 7.27 -18.31 -3.59
C GLU A 6 7.08 -17.38 -2.37
N ARG A 7 5.99 -17.57 -1.64
CA ARG A 7 5.59 -16.73 -0.49
C ARG A 7 6.69 -16.58 0.56
N ASP A 8 7.33 -17.68 0.98
CA ASP A 8 8.35 -17.64 2.04
C ASP A 8 9.62 -16.91 1.60
N GLU A 9 9.96 -17.01 0.32
CA GLU A 9 11.06 -16.26 -0.27
C GLU A 9 10.73 -14.75 -0.36
N ALA A 10 9.48 -14.39 -0.70
CA ALA A 10 9.02 -13.01 -0.70
C ALA A 10 9.11 -12.39 0.70
N VAL A 11 8.68 -13.13 1.74
CA VAL A 11 8.81 -12.71 3.15
C VAL A 11 10.29 -12.52 3.53
N ARG A 12 11.16 -13.47 3.22
CA ARG A 12 12.59 -13.37 3.49
C ARG A 12 13.20 -12.12 2.86
N LEU A 13 12.94 -11.89 1.58
CA LEU A 13 13.42 -10.71 0.85
C LEU A 13 12.94 -9.39 1.47
N LEU A 14 11.66 -9.29 1.84
CA LEU A 14 11.10 -8.10 2.50
C LEU A 14 11.74 -7.85 3.87
N LEU A 15 11.97 -8.90 4.67
CA LEU A 15 12.62 -8.80 5.98
C LEU A 15 14.11 -8.46 5.87
N GLU A 16 14.76 -8.78 4.76
CA GLU A 16 16.14 -8.38 4.44
C GLU A 16 16.26 -6.97 3.84
N GLY A 17 15.12 -6.24 3.68
CA GLY A 17 15.09 -4.89 3.15
C GLY A 17 15.14 -4.81 1.62
N ALA A 18 14.69 -5.84 0.93
CA ALA A 18 14.51 -5.80 -0.52
C ALA A 18 13.10 -5.32 -0.90
N VAL A 19 12.94 -4.87 -2.15
CA VAL A 19 11.63 -4.55 -2.75
C VAL A 19 11.11 -5.79 -3.45
N VAL A 20 9.85 -6.15 -3.17
CA VAL A 20 9.15 -7.29 -3.77
C VAL A 20 7.83 -6.80 -4.36
N ALA A 21 7.49 -7.27 -5.56
CA ALA A 21 6.15 -7.08 -6.08
C ALA A 21 5.20 -8.12 -5.51
N VAL A 22 4.00 -7.66 -5.12
CA VAL A 22 2.99 -8.46 -4.44
C VAL A 22 1.62 -8.27 -5.08
N PRO A 23 0.78 -9.32 -5.11
CA PRO A 23 -0.61 -9.19 -5.51
C PRO A 23 -1.41 -8.43 -4.45
N THR A 24 -2.48 -7.72 -4.85
CA THR A 24 -3.50 -7.20 -3.95
C THR A 24 -4.89 -7.56 -4.48
N ASP A 25 -5.93 -7.25 -3.73
CA ASP A 25 -7.33 -7.40 -4.18
C ASP A 25 -7.71 -6.45 -5.35
N THR A 26 -6.84 -5.49 -5.68
CA THR A 26 -7.07 -4.53 -6.78
C THR A 26 -6.13 -4.77 -7.96
N VAL A 27 -4.87 -4.45 -7.82
CA VAL A 27 -3.80 -4.56 -8.84
C VAL A 27 -2.53 -5.07 -8.17
N TYR A 28 -1.49 -5.40 -8.92
CA TYR A 28 -0.18 -5.65 -8.31
C TYR A 28 0.41 -4.39 -7.70
N GLY A 29 1.10 -4.55 -6.57
CA GLY A 29 1.86 -3.52 -5.89
C GLY A 29 3.33 -3.86 -5.80
N VAL A 30 4.19 -2.85 -5.62
CA VAL A 30 5.59 -3.01 -5.17
C VAL A 30 5.67 -2.62 -3.71
N ALA A 31 6.30 -3.47 -2.90
CA ALA A 31 6.28 -3.41 -1.45
C ALA A 31 7.69 -3.34 -0.86
N ALA A 32 7.84 -2.59 0.24
CA ALA A 32 9.03 -2.55 1.07
C ALA A 32 8.65 -2.48 2.55
N SER A 33 9.45 -3.12 3.41
CA SER A 33 9.25 -3.06 4.87
C SER A 33 9.54 -1.67 5.41
N LEU A 34 8.69 -1.14 6.30
CA LEU A 34 8.89 0.14 6.97
C LEU A 34 10.14 0.14 7.87
N GLY A 35 10.59 -1.03 8.32
CA GLY A 35 11.83 -1.17 9.09
C GLY A 35 13.11 -0.88 8.30
N HIS A 36 13.01 -0.74 6.97
CA HIS A 36 14.14 -0.55 6.06
C HIS A 36 13.94 0.71 5.20
N GLY A 37 14.32 1.88 5.71
CA GLY A 37 14.17 3.17 5.02
C GLY A 37 14.79 3.21 3.62
N ASP A 38 15.92 2.53 3.41
CA ASP A 38 16.57 2.44 2.09
C ASP A 38 15.72 1.62 1.10
N ALA A 39 15.01 0.58 1.56
CA ALA A 39 14.07 -0.17 0.74
C ALA A 39 12.86 0.69 0.34
N VAL A 40 12.33 1.49 1.29
CA VAL A 40 11.26 2.46 1.00
C VAL A 40 11.73 3.51 -0.02
N ALA A 41 12.95 4.02 0.12
CA ALA A 41 13.54 4.94 -0.86
C ALA A 41 13.68 4.30 -2.26
N SER A 42 14.01 3.00 -2.32
CA SER A 42 14.11 2.25 -3.57
C SER A 42 12.78 2.13 -4.31
N LEU A 43 11.62 2.19 -3.62
CA LEU A 43 10.31 2.23 -4.29
C LEU A 43 10.13 3.48 -5.15
N PHE A 44 10.67 4.63 -4.73
CA PHE A 44 10.61 5.87 -5.52
C PHE A 44 11.49 5.77 -6.76
N LEU A 45 12.69 5.18 -6.62
CA LEU A 45 13.62 4.96 -7.74
C LEU A 45 13.04 3.97 -8.76
N LEU A 46 12.53 2.82 -8.30
CA LEU A 46 11.90 1.81 -9.14
C LEU A 46 10.75 2.36 -9.98
N LYS A 47 9.97 3.27 -9.41
CA LYS A 47 8.78 3.84 -10.07
C LYS A 47 9.03 5.13 -10.82
N GLU A 48 10.24 5.69 -10.76
CA GLU A 48 10.52 7.05 -11.24
C GLU A 48 9.53 8.08 -10.65
N ARG A 49 9.13 7.85 -9.37
CA ARG A 49 8.08 8.61 -8.70
C ARG A 49 8.67 9.81 -7.97
N PRO A 50 8.08 11.01 -8.12
CA PRO A 50 8.47 12.15 -7.28
C PRO A 50 8.28 11.82 -5.80
N SER A 51 9.29 12.12 -4.97
CA SER A 51 9.25 11.89 -3.52
C SER A 51 8.21 12.75 -2.77
N THR A 52 7.46 13.59 -3.47
CA THR A 52 6.37 14.41 -2.92
C THR A 52 5.01 13.71 -2.96
N VAL A 53 4.93 12.51 -3.55
CA VAL A 53 3.69 11.74 -3.64
C VAL A 53 3.77 10.56 -2.67
N ALA A 54 3.09 10.68 -1.52
CA ALA A 54 3.15 9.71 -0.43
C ALA A 54 2.83 8.26 -0.86
N LEU A 55 3.57 7.31 -0.28
CA LEU A 55 3.27 5.88 -0.35
C LEU A 55 2.28 5.52 0.76
N PRO A 56 1.22 4.75 0.48
CA PRO A 56 0.39 4.17 1.53
C PRO A 56 1.08 3.01 2.24
N VAL A 57 0.65 2.75 3.46
CA VAL A 57 1.04 1.61 4.28
C VAL A 57 -0.07 0.56 4.25
N LEU A 58 0.29 -0.68 3.93
CA LEU A 58 -0.60 -1.83 4.06
C LEU A 58 -0.29 -2.57 5.36
N VAL A 59 -1.37 -2.96 6.06
CA VAL A 59 -1.33 -3.73 7.32
C VAL A 59 -2.27 -4.93 7.22
N HIS A 60 -2.05 -5.97 8.03
CA HIS A 60 -2.89 -7.17 7.98
C HIS A 60 -4.18 -7.05 8.78
N ALA A 61 -4.28 -6.08 9.70
CA ALA A 61 -5.43 -5.83 10.57
C ALA A 61 -5.35 -4.41 11.17
N LEU A 62 -6.31 -4.03 12.00
CA LEU A 62 -6.30 -2.76 12.74
C LEU A 62 -5.23 -2.72 13.85
N SER A 63 -4.92 -3.86 14.48
CA SER A 63 -3.99 -3.90 15.62
C SER A 63 -2.58 -3.36 15.30
N PRO A 64 -1.95 -3.66 14.13
CA PRO A 64 -0.65 -3.11 13.78
C PRO A 64 -0.64 -1.61 13.50
N ILE A 65 -1.80 -0.96 13.37
CA ILE A 65 -1.86 0.50 13.19
C ILE A 65 -1.29 1.22 14.43
N GLN A 66 -1.37 0.61 15.61
CA GLN A 66 -0.77 1.14 16.83
C GLN A 66 0.77 1.07 16.82
N GLU A 67 1.36 0.27 15.93
CA GLU A 67 2.81 0.14 15.75
C GLU A 67 3.38 1.19 14.79
N ILE A 68 2.51 1.84 14.01
CA ILE A 68 2.86 2.95 13.15
C ILE A 68 2.38 4.27 13.77
N ASP A 69 3.18 5.31 13.65
CA ASP A 69 2.96 6.59 14.34
C ASP A 69 1.90 7.45 13.62
N VAL A 70 0.62 7.02 13.75
CA VAL A 70 -0.56 7.69 13.17
C VAL A 70 -1.62 7.99 14.22
N THR A 71 -2.44 9.02 13.97
CA THR A 71 -3.62 9.34 14.79
C THR A 71 -4.86 8.73 14.18
N TRP A 72 -5.47 7.75 14.87
CA TRP A 72 -6.66 7.03 14.42
C TRP A 72 -7.93 7.61 15.04
N SER A 73 -8.74 8.31 14.22
CA SER A 73 -9.98 8.95 14.67
C SER A 73 -11.16 7.98 14.65
N GLU A 74 -12.27 8.36 15.33
CA GLU A 74 -13.53 7.61 15.27
C GLU A 74 -14.07 7.47 13.83
N ARG A 75 -13.89 8.48 12.99
CA ARG A 75 -14.26 8.41 11.56
C ARG A 75 -13.44 7.37 10.81
N ALA A 76 -12.14 7.33 11.06
CA ALA A 76 -11.26 6.32 10.47
C ALA A 76 -11.69 4.91 10.93
N GLN A 77 -12.04 4.77 12.20
CA GLN A 77 -12.54 3.52 12.76
C GLN A 77 -13.83 3.05 12.05
N ARG A 78 -14.83 3.91 11.91
CA ARG A 78 -16.10 3.59 11.23
C ARG A 78 -15.90 3.17 9.78
N LEU A 79 -15.00 3.84 9.05
CA LEU A 79 -14.68 3.49 7.67
C LEU A 79 -13.95 2.14 7.59
N SER A 80 -13.03 1.88 8.50
CA SER A 80 -12.31 0.60 8.51
C SER A 80 -13.22 -0.57 8.88
N GLU A 81 -14.15 -0.41 9.80
CA GLU A 81 -15.14 -1.42 10.16
C GLU A 81 -16.09 -1.79 9.01
N GLU A 82 -16.42 -0.81 8.15
CA GLU A 82 -17.33 -1.03 7.01
C GLU A 82 -16.61 -1.58 5.77
N PHE A 83 -15.35 -1.14 5.51
CA PHE A 83 -14.70 -1.37 4.22
C PHE A 83 -13.42 -2.20 4.25
N TRP A 84 -12.95 -2.63 5.43
CA TRP A 84 -11.75 -3.47 5.56
C TRP A 84 -12.05 -4.87 6.08
N PRO A 85 -11.37 -5.88 5.53
CA PRO A 85 -10.43 -5.85 4.40
C PRO A 85 -11.09 -5.38 3.11
N GLY A 86 -10.35 -4.61 2.27
CA GLY A 86 -10.92 -4.17 0.99
C GLY A 86 -10.24 -2.95 0.35
N PRO A 87 -10.87 -2.41 -0.72
CA PRO A 87 -10.26 -1.42 -1.60
C PRO A 87 -10.43 0.03 -1.10
N LEU A 88 -10.27 0.28 0.21
CA LEU A 88 -10.28 1.61 0.81
C LEU A 88 -8.92 1.94 1.42
N THR A 89 -8.31 3.05 0.99
CA THR A 89 -7.15 3.66 1.63
C THR A 89 -7.62 4.86 2.45
N ILE A 90 -7.40 4.83 3.76
CA ILE A 90 -7.77 5.91 4.70
C ILE A 90 -6.52 6.72 5.01
N VAL A 91 -6.52 8.00 4.63
CA VAL A 91 -5.43 8.94 4.93
C VAL A 91 -5.72 9.60 6.26
N VAL A 92 -4.81 9.45 7.21
CA VAL A 92 -4.91 9.94 8.59
C VAL A 92 -3.68 10.76 8.96
N PRO A 93 -3.77 11.64 9.98
CA PRO A 93 -2.60 12.33 10.51
C PRO A 93 -1.54 11.36 11.00
N ALA A 94 -0.27 11.67 10.72
CA ALA A 94 0.89 10.87 11.09
C ALA A 94 2.01 11.77 11.63
N SER A 95 3.02 11.16 12.26
CA SER A 95 4.24 11.89 12.61
C SER A 95 4.94 12.42 11.36
N HIS A 96 5.69 13.49 11.55
CA HIS A 96 6.49 14.07 10.48
C HIS A 96 7.53 13.08 9.93
N GLU A 97 8.14 12.30 10.81
CA GLU A 97 9.15 11.30 10.47
C GLU A 97 8.59 10.22 9.54
N LEU A 98 7.44 9.63 9.89
CA LEU A 98 6.78 8.62 9.06
C LEU A 98 6.32 9.22 7.72
N ALA A 99 5.73 10.42 7.73
CA ALA A 99 5.26 11.07 6.51
C ALA A 99 6.42 11.38 5.54
N VAL A 100 7.56 11.87 6.03
CA VAL A 100 8.76 12.13 5.23
C VAL A 100 9.35 10.84 4.68
N MET A 101 9.47 9.79 5.48
CA MET A 101 9.95 8.48 5.02
C MET A 101 9.11 7.94 3.86
N LEU A 102 7.80 8.13 3.91
CA LEU A 102 6.86 7.68 2.89
C LEU A 102 6.69 8.69 1.73
N GLY A 103 7.46 9.77 1.70
CA GLY A 103 7.47 10.74 0.60
C GLY A 103 6.34 11.76 0.64
N GLY A 104 5.67 11.94 1.77
CA GLY A 104 4.64 12.97 1.92
C GLY A 104 5.22 14.37 2.14
N SER A 105 4.56 15.39 1.61
CA SER A 105 4.85 16.80 1.92
C SER A 105 4.11 17.32 3.15
N GLY A 106 3.19 16.52 3.70
CA GLY A 106 2.37 16.83 4.87
C GLY A 106 2.66 15.87 6.03
N ASN A 107 1.83 15.96 7.08
CA ASN A 107 1.89 15.06 8.23
C ASN A 107 0.70 14.09 8.18
N SER A 108 0.57 13.35 7.07
CA SER A 108 -0.48 12.36 6.89
C SER A 108 0.00 11.18 6.06
N VAL A 109 -0.59 10.01 6.30
CA VAL A 109 -0.25 8.74 5.64
C VAL A 109 -1.53 7.98 5.33
N GLY A 110 -1.58 7.37 4.14
CA GLY A 110 -2.65 6.45 3.77
C GLY A 110 -2.40 5.07 4.38
N VAL A 111 -3.42 4.48 5.00
CA VAL A 111 -3.37 3.13 5.57
C VAL A 111 -4.45 2.27 4.93
N ARG A 112 -4.19 0.96 4.72
CA ARG A 112 -5.16 0.03 4.16
C ARG A 112 -4.93 -1.40 4.67
N VAL A 113 -6.03 -2.13 4.89
CA VAL A 113 -6.04 -3.60 5.01
C VAL A 113 -6.56 -4.16 3.69
N PRO A 114 -5.74 -4.82 2.86
CA PRO A 114 -6.17 -5.39 1.59
C PRO A 114 -7.00 -6.66 1.79
N ASP A 115 -7.92 -6.97 0.86
CA ASP A 115 -8.70 -8.22 0.84
C ASP A 115 -8.02 -9.26 -0.06
N ASP A 116 -6.82 -9.66 0.31
CA ASP A 116 -6.04 -10.70 -0.39
C ASP A 116 -5.30 -11.57 0.64
N GLU A 117 -5.73 -12.83 0.79
CA GLU A 117 -5.20 -13.74 1.81
C GLU A 117 -3.70 -14.04 1.63
N LEU A 118 -3.19 -14.08 0.39
CA LEU A 118 -1.77 -14.28 0.14
C LEU A 118 -0.96 -13.10 0.68
N LEU A 119 -1.37 -11.88 0.35
CA LEU A 119 -0.73 -10.66 0.86
C LEU A 119 -0.92 -10.50 2.38
N LEU A 120 -2.11 -10.79 2.91
CA LEU A 120 -2.35 -10.76 4.37
C LEU A 120 -1.42 -11.72 5.11
N SER A 121 -1.12 -12.90 4.52
CA SER A 121 -0.15 -13.84 5.11
C SER A 121 1.28 -13.28 5.15
N VAL A 122 1.69 -12.53 4.12
CA VAL A 122 2.98 -11.83 4.09
C VAL A 122 3.02 -10.71 5.13
N LEU A 123 1.95 -9.88 5.20
CA LEU A 123 1.85 -8.77 6.16
C LEU A 123 1.84 -9.24 7.63
N ARG A 124 1.32 -10.45 7.93
CA ARG A 124 1.36 -11.02 9.28
C ARG A 124 2.79 -11.31 9.74
N GLU A 125 3.69 -11.67 8.83
CA GLU A 125 5.10 -11.97 9.17
C GLU A 125 6.02 -10.76 9.04
N CYS A 126 5.84 -9.96 7.99
CA CYS A 126 6.69 -8.80 7.73
C CYS A 126 6.32 -7.55 8.54
N GLY A 127 5.10 -7.52 9.13
CA GLY A 127 4.55 -6.28 9.66
C GLY A 127 4.09 -5.30 8.58
N PRO A 128 3.94 -4.01 8.92
CA PRO A 128 3.51 -2.97 7.99
C PRO A 128 4.46 -2.80 6.79
N LEU A 129 3.92 -2.70 5.59
CA LEU A 129 4.66 -2.50 4.34
C LEU A 129 4.26 -1.18 3.67
N ALA A 130 5.24 -0.40 3.21
CA ALA A 130 5.01 0.66 2.23
C ALA A 130 4.71 0.01 0.87
N VAL A 131 3.58 0.36 0.24
CA VAL A 131 3.16 -0.27 -1.02
C VAL A 131 2.68 0.78 -2.01
N SER A 132 3.04 0.62 -3.27
CA SER A 132 2.50 1.41 -4.39
C SER A 132 2.12 0.48 -5.53
N SER A 133 1.20 0.88 -6.43
CA SER A 133 0.87 0.10 -7.62
C SER A 133 2.13 -0.28 -8.43
N ALA A 134 2.17 -1.49 -8.96
CA ALA A 134 3.29 -1.99 -9.78
C ALA A 134 3.20 -1.42 -11.20
N ASN A 135 3.77 -0.23 -11.40
CA ASN A 135 3.91 0.48 -12.68
C ASN A 135 4.93 1.59 -12.53
N THR A 136 5.54 2.05 -13.61
CA THR A 136 6.25 3.33 -13.64
C THR A 136 5.25 4.47 -13.45
N HIS A 137 5.70 5.62 -12.96
CA HIS A 137 4.82 6.74 -12.66
C HIS A 137 4.03 7.21 -13.90
N GLY A 138 2.71 7.25 -13.79
CA GLY A 138 1.82 7.66 -14.89
C GLY A 138 1.44 6.56 -15.88
N ALA A 139 2.02 5.37 -15.80
CA ALA A 139 1.59 4.21 -16.58
C ALA A 139 0.41 3.48 -15.93
N GLU A 140 -0.24 2.58 -16.68
CA GLU A 140 -1.29 1.71 -16.14
C GLU A 140 -0.70 0.69 -15.15
N PRO A 141 -1.41 0.38 -14.06
CA PRO A 141 -1.00 -0.64 -13.09
C PRO A 141 -0.93 -2.04 -13.72
N CYS A 142 0.03 -2.86 -13.29
CA CYS A 142 0.12 -4.26 -13.69
C CYS A 142 -0.96 -5.12 -13.02
N HIS A 143 -1.51 -6.05 -13.79
CA HIS A 143 -2.55 -6.99 -13.37
C HIS A 143 -2.05 -8.44 -13.20
N SER A 144 -0.82 -8.74 -13.60
CA SER A 144 -0.21 -10.07 -13.46
C SER A 144 1.28 -9.98 -13.14
N ALA A 145 1.84 -11.08 -12.61
CA ALA A 145 3.26 -11.21 -12.32
C ALA A 145 4.11 -11.03 -13.60
N ASP A 146 3.64 -11.57 -14.73
CA ASP A 146 4.32 -11.41 -16.03
C ASP A 146 4.36 -9.96 -16.51
N GLU A 147 3.29 -9.19 -16.27
CA GLU A 147 3.28 -7.75 -16.58
C GLU A 147 4.27 -7.00 -15.69
N VAL A 148 4.34 -7.31 -14.40
CA VAL A 148 5.32 -6.72 -13.48
C VAL A 148 6.75 -7.01 -13.95
N LEU A 149 7.07 -8.26 -14.29
CA LEU A 149 8.40 -8.63 -14.79
C LEU A 149 8.75 -7.85 -16.06
N ARG A 150 7.80 -7.66 -16.99
CA ARG A 150 8.04 -6.90 -18.22
C ARG A 150 8.24 -5.41 -17.97
N ALA A 151 7.50 -4.84 -17.01
CA ALA A 151 7.47 -3.40 -16.76
C ALA A 151 8.56 -2.93 -15.80
N LEU A 152 8.93 -3.74 -14.80
CA LEU A 152 9.70 -3.29 -13.63
C LEU A 152 10.92 -4.17 -13.32
N ALA A 153 11.18 -5.29 -14.04
CA ALA A 153 12.36 -6.09 -13.77
C ALA A 153 13.65 -5.27 -13.89
N GLY A 154 14.50 -5.31 -12.88
CA GLY A 154 15.73 -4.54 -12.84
C GLY A 154 16.41 -4.56 -11.48
N GLU A 155 17.27 -3.59 -11.23
CA GLU A 155 18.14 -3.51 -10.07
C GLU A 155 17.36 -3.39 -8.74
N TYR A 156 16.26 -2.63 -8.74
CA TYR A 156 15.51 -2.32 -7.51
C TYR A 156 14.41 -3.33 -7.18
N LEU A 157 14.09 -4.28 -8.05
CA LEU A 157 13.06 -5.30 -7.81
C LEU A 157 13.70 -6.68 -7.62
N ALA A 158 13.64 -7.21 -6.40
CA ALA A 158 14.27 -8.47 -6.05
C ALA A 158 13.45 -9.68 -6.50
N GLY A 159 12.11 -9.63 -6.39
CA GLY A 159 11.24 -10.74 -6.75
C GLY A 159 9.80 -10.29 -7.00
N VAL A 160 9.01 -11.19 -7.58
CA VAL A 160 7.58 -11.02 -7.84
C VAL A 160 6.84 -12.22 -7.24
N LEU A 161 6.01 -11.97 -6.21
CA LEU A 161 5.11 -12.98 -5.66
C LEU A 161 3.91 -13.13 -6.59
N ASP A 162 3.75 -14.30 -7.22
CA ASP A 162 2.64 -14.55 -8.12
C ASP A 162 1.38 -14.95 -7.34
N GLY A 163 0.33 -14.16 -7.47
CA GLY A 163 -1.00 -14.45 -6.92
C GLY A 163 -2.05 -14.63 -8.01
N GLY A 164 -1.65 -14.79 -9.28
CA GLY A 164 -2.55 -14.83 -10.42
C GLY A 164 -3.01 -13.45 -10.89
N GLU A 165 -3.94 -13.43 -11.82
CA GLU A 165 -4.44 -12.19 -12.43
C GLU A 165 -5.30 -11.37 -11.46
N ARG A 166 -5.11 -10.05 -11.46
CA ARG A 166 -5.86 -9.07 -10.66
C ARG A 166 -6.65 -8.14 -11.57
N ARG A 167 -7.98 -8.13 -11.42
CA ARG A 167 -8.89 -7.34 -12.27
C ARG A 167 -9.72 -6.33 -11.48
N GLY A 168 -9.27 -6.00 -10.25
CA GLY A 168 -9.94 -5.03 -9.41
C GLY A 168 -9.69 -3.59 -9.86
N GLU A 169 -10.63 -2.71 -9.57
CA GLU A 169 -10.42 -1.27 -9.68
C GLU A 169 -9.45 -0.80 -8.59
N VAL A 170 -8.73 0.28 -8.85
CA VAL A 170 -7.84 0.89 -7.85
C VAL A 170 -8.61 1.28 -6.58
N SER A 171 -7.93 1.30 -5.44
CA SER A 171 -8.57 1.69 -4.18
C SER A 171 -9.07 3.12 -4.20
N THR A 172 -10.21 3.36 -3.55
CA THR A 172 -10.65 4.70 -3.19
C THR A 172 -9.74 5.24 -2.09
N VAL A 173 -9.37 6.52 -2.18
CA VAL A 173 -8.53 7.20 -1.18
C VAL A 173 -9.34 8.30 -0.53
N VAL A 174 -9.54 8.23 0.78
CA VAL A 174 -10.26 9.21 1.59
C VAL A 174 -9.36 9.77 2.68
N GLU A 175 -9.28 11.09 2.76
CA GLU A 175 -8.61 11.79 3.86
C GLU A 175 -9.62 12.03 4.99
N VAL A 176 -9.20 11.71 6.20
CA VAL A 176 -10.04 11.84 7.39
C VAL A 176 -9.30 12.63 8.47
N ALA A 177 -9.89 13.73 8.88
CA ALA A 177 -9.48 14.50 10.04
C ALA A 177 -10.53 14.39 11.15
N GLU A 178 -10.26 14.97 12.30
CA GLU A 178 -11.15 14.89 13.46
C GLU A 178 -12.57 15.41 13.16
N THR A 179 -12.69 16.51 12.41
CA THR A 179 -13.97 17.19 12.14
C THR A 179 -14.39 17.20 10.66
N SER A 180 -13.55 16.70 9.75
CA SER A 180 -13.79 16.75 8.31
C SER A 180 -13.28 15.49 7.59
N TRP A 181 -13.76 15.29 6.38
CA TRP A 181 -13.27 14.26 5.47
C TRP A 181 -13.41 14.72 4.02
N ARG A 182 -12.62 14.15 3.12
CA ARG A 182 -12.75 14.35 1.67
C ARG A 182 -12.23 13.14 0.89
N VAL A 183 -12.85 12.82 -0.22
CA VAL A 183 -12.34 11.83 -1.18
C VAL A 183 -11.22 12.49 -1.99
N LEU A 184 -10.02 11.93 -1.92
CA LEU A 184 -8.86 12.38 -2.70
C LEU A 184 -8.80 11.72 -4.08
N ARG A 185 -9.29 10.47 -4.16
CA ARG A 185 -9.40 9.70 -5.38
C ARG A 185 -10.57 8.73 -5.26
N GLU A 186 -11.51 8.76 -6.17
CA GLU A 186 -12.54 7.74 -6.29
C GLU A 186 -11.99 6.53 -7.04
N GLY A 187 -12.35 5.33 -6.59
CA GLY A 187 -12.01 4.03 -7.14
C GLY A 187 -13.17 3.07 -6.87
N ALA A 188 -12.89 1.84 -6.46
CA ALA A 188 -13.89 0.79 -6.25
C ALA A 188 -15.01 1.15 -5.27
N ILE A 189 -14.82 2.12 -4.37
CA ILE A 189 -15.83 2.59 -3.42
C ILE A 189 -16.22 4.02 -3.78
N SER A 190 -17.50 4.26 -4.09
CA SER A 190 -18.00 5.58 -4.47
C SER A 190 -18.02 6.57 -3.29
N ALA A 191 -17.87 7.86 -3.59
CA ALA A 191 -17.99 8.93 -2.60
C ALA A 191 -19.33 8.88 -1.85
N ALA A 192 -20.40 8.46 -2.50
CA ALA A 192 -21.72 8.30 -1.88
C ALA A 192 -21.73 7.22 -0.77
N ARG A 193 -21.01 6.10 -0.96
CA ARG A 193 -20.86 5.06 0.09
C ARG A 193 -20.04 5.58 1.28
N ILE A 194 -18.97 6.35 1.04
CA ILE A 194 -18.18 6.99 2.10
C ILE A 194 -19.06 7.96 2.90
N ALA A 195 -19.84 8.81 2.21
CA ALA A 195 -20.76 9.76 2.85
C ALA A 195 -21.83 9.06 3.69
N ALA A 196 -22.35 7.91 3.25
CA ALA A 196 -23.33 7.14 4.00
C ALA A 196 -22.81 6.63 5.35
N VAL A 197 -21.51 6.38 5.47
CA VAL A 197 -20.86 5.93 6.72
C VAL A 197 -20.52 7.12 7.64
N LEU A 198 -20.09 8.24 7.07
CA LEU A 198 -19.57 9.36 7.87
C LEU A 198 -20.61 10.44 8.20
N GLY A 199 -21.69 10.51 7.43
CA GLY A 199 -22.76 11.51 7.60
C GLY A 199 -22.46 12.80 6.88
#